data_e1af61b07f017546810a3fc1c3fd9c40
#
_entry.id   e1af61b07f017546810a3fc1c3fd9c40
#
_cell.length_a   1.000
_cell.length_b   1.000
_cell.length_c   1.000
_cell.angle_alpha   90.00
_cell.angle_beta   90.00
_cell.angle_gamma   90.00
#
_symmetry.space_group_name_H-M   'P 1'
#
loop_
_entity.id
_entity.type
_entity.pdbx_description
1 polymer ?
#
loop_
_entity_poly.entity_id
_entity_poly.type
_entity_poly.pdbx_seq_one_letter_code
_entity_poly.pdbx_strand_id
1 'polypeptide(L)'
;ASLEQVMVVLSGMSSYQQLEDNLSYMKDFVPLAENEQQTIATAVNVINASIAIPCTGCRYCVDGCPQRIPIPEFFSLYNNQYQFRLFPAHRNYYMNLTQKFGKASDCIACGQCEEHCPQHIAIIEELKKVAGVFDGE
;
A
#
# COMPACT_ATOMS: atom_id res chain seq x y z
N ALA A 1 17.83 -12.95 -0.86
CA ALA A 1 18.86 -13.97 -0.53
C ALA A 1 20.18 -13.33 -0.05
N SER A 2 20.51 -12.08 -0.46
CA SER A 2 21.76 -11.42 0.00
C SER A 2 21.78 -11.00 1.47
N LEU A 3 20.66 -11.05 2.18
CA LEU A 3 20.57 -10.70 3.60
C LEU A 3 20.85 -11.93 4.46
N GLU A 4 21.77 -11.82 5.43
CA GLU A 4 22.19 -12.93 6.31
C GLU A 4 21.03 -13.58 7.09
N GLN A 5 19.98 -12.81 7.42
CA GLN A 5 18.83 -13.29 8.15
C GLN A 5 17.80 -14.02 7.28
N VAL A 6 17.96 -14.01 5.96
CA VAL A 6 17.03 -14.67 5.03
C VAL A 6 17.45 -16.11 4.80
N MET A 7 16.72 -17.04 5.40
CA MET A 7 16.97 -18.49 5.29
C MET A 7 16.34 -19.08 4.02
N VAL A 8 15.17 -18.59 3.61
CA VAL A 8 14.40 -19.11 2.47
C VAL A 8 13.76 -17.95 1.72
N VAL A 9 13.83 -18.00 0.40
CA VAL A 9 13.12 -17.08 -0.51
C VAL A 9 11.98 -17.85 -1.15
N LEU A 10 10.74 -17.41 -0.90
CA LEU A 10 9.54 -17.96 -1.52
C LEU A 10 9.24 -17.19 -2.80
N SER A 11 8.96 -17.91 -3.88
CA SER A 11 8.54 -17.32 -5.15
C SER A 11 7.27 -17.98 -5.64
N GLY A 12 6.28 -17.19 -6.03
CA GLY A 12 5.06 -17.66 -6.67
C GLY A 12 5.32 -18.00 -8.14
N MET A 13 5.32 -19.29 -8.48
CA MET A 13 5.56 -19.79 -9.83
C MET A 13 4.36 -20.62 -10.28
N SER A 14 3.94 -20.42 -11.52
CA SER A 14 2.81 -21.16 -12.14
C SER A 14 3.19 -21.85 -13.44
N SER A 15 4.45 -21.78 -13.89
CA SER A 15 4.96 -22.45 -15.08
C SER A 15 6.38 -23.00 -14.88
N TYR A 16 6.75 -24.02 -15.65
CA TYR A 16 8.11 -24.57 -15.67
C TYR A 16 9.15 -23.54 -16.08
N GLN A 17 8.83 -22.66 -17.01
CA GLN A 17 9.72 -21.60 -17.43
C GLN A 17 10.10 -20.65 -16.28
N GLN A 18 9.12 -20.27 -15.45
CA GLN A 18 9.38 -19.45 -14.25
C GLN A 18 10.24 -20.20 -13.22
N LEU A 19 10.03 -21.51 -13.08
CA LEU A 19 10.85 -22.34 -12.20
C LEU A 19 12.31 -22.40 -12.69
N GLU A 20 12.53 -22.67 -13.97
CA GLU A 20 13.85 -22.72 -14.58
C GLU A 20 14.57 -21.37 -14.46
N ASP A 21 13.87 -20.27 -14.72
CA ASP A 21 14.39 -18.92 -14.58
C ASP A 21 14.83 -18.62 -13.13
N ASN A 22 13.96 -18.90 -12.15
CA ASN A 22 14.31 -18.70 -10.74
C ASN A 22 15.48 -19.59 -10.28
N LEU A 23 15.53 -20.86 -10.73
CA LEU A 23 16.63 -21.76 -10.41
C LEU A 23 17.94 -21.28 -11.04
N SER A 24 17.91 -20.65 -12.21
CA SER A 24 19.10 -20.12 -12.86
C SER A 24 19.83 -19.07 -12.02
N TYR A 25 19.07 -18.24 -11.26
CA TYR A 25 19.65 -17.25 -10.35
C TYR A 25 20.14 -17.85 -9.03
N MET A 26 19.52 -18.94 -8.57
CA MET A 26 19.81 -19.50 -7.25
C MET A 26 20.88 -20.58 -7.28
N LYS A 27 21.13 -21.23 -8.42
CA LYS A 27 22.09 -22.34 -8.53
C LYS A 27 23.54 -21.91 -8.22
N ASP A 28 23.95 -20.74 -8.73
CA ASP A 28 25.26 -20.17 -8.52
C ASP A 28 25.11 -18.77 -7.91
N PHE A 29 24.34 -18.70 -6.81
CA PHE A 29 23.97 -17.43 -6.19
C PHE A 29 25.19 -16.64 -5.73
N VAL A 30 25.31 -15.42 -6.22
CA VAL A 30 26.28 -14.45 -5.76
C VAL A 30 25.56 -13.33 -5.01
N PRO A 31 25.91 -13.05 -3.75
CA PRO A 31 25.33 -11.94 -3.01
C PRO A 31 25.58 -10.61 -3.71
N LEU A 32 24.63 -9.69 -3.58
CA LEU A 32 24.77 -8.33 -4.12
C LEU A 32 25.98 -7.63 -3.52
N ALA A 33 26.78 -7.00 -4.37
CA ALA A 33 27.86 -6.13 -3.95
C ALA A 33 27.33 -4.86 -3.25
N GLU A 34 28.18 -4.19 -2.49
CA GLU A 34 27.78 -3.02 -1.68
C GLU A 34 27.17 -1.89 -2.55
N ASN A 35 27.75 -1.62 -3.72
CA ASN A 35 27.25 -0.63 -4.66
C ASN A 35 25.86 -1.01 -5.23
N GLU A 36 25.59 -2.28 -5.43
CA GLU A 36 24.28 -2.78 -5.88
C GLU A 36 23.24 -2.65 -4.77
N GLN A 37 23.59 -2.99 -3.53
CA GLN A 37 22.75 -2.78 -2.35
C GLN A 37 22.41 -1.29 -2.17
N GLN A 38 23.39 -0.39 -2.34
CA GLN A 38 23.19 1.05 -2.28
C GLN A 38 22.25 1.55 -3.38
N THR A 39 22.36 0.99 -4.58
CA THR A 39 21.46 1.31 -5.70
C THR A 39 20.03 0.93 -5.38
N ILE A 40 19.81 -0.27 -4.83
CA ILE A 40 18.48 -0.73 -4.39
C ILE A 40 17.95 0.16 -3.26
N ALA A 41 18.76 0.48 -2.25
CA ALA A 41 18.35 1.36 -1.16
C ALA A 41 17.91 2.74 -1.67
N THR A 42 18.63 3.29 -2.63
CA THR A 42 18.28 4.56 -3.29
C THR A 42 16.94 4.46 -4.02
N ALA A 43 16.73 3.38 -4.78
CA ALA A 43 15.47 3.14 -5.48
C ALA A 43 14.29 3.00 -4.50
N VAL A 44 14.47 2.27 -3.39
CA VAL A 44 13.46 2.12 -2.33
C VAL A 44 13.12 3.49 -1.72
N ASN A 45 14.10 4.33 -1.44
CA ASN A 45 13.87 5.66 -0.90
C ASN A 45 13.06 6.54 -1.87
N VAL A 46 13.36 6.50 -3.17
CA VAL A 46 12.60 7.24 -4.19
C VAL A 46 11.16 6.74 -4.26
N ILE A 47 10.94 5.43 -4.26
CA ILE A 47 9.59 4.85 -4.27
C ILE A 47 8.82 5.26 -3.01
N ASN A 48 9.40 5.10 -1.83
CA ASN A 48 8.74 5.44 -0.57
C ASN A 48 8.42 6.94 -0.46
N ALA A 49 9.26 7.82 -0.98
CA ALA A 49 9.01 9.25 -1.01
C ALA A 49 7.79 9.63 -1.89
N SER A 50 7.40 8.77 -2.83
CA SER A 50 6.23 8.98 -3.68
C SER A 50 4.92 8.50 -3.06
N ILE A 51 4.98 7.76 -1.94
CA ILE A 51 3.82 7.18 -1.27
C ILE A 51 3.47 8.04 -0.04
N ALA A 52 2.30 8.67 -0.05
CA ALA A 52 1.86 9.51 1.06
C ALA A 52 1.36 8.66 2.25
N ILE A 53 0.62 7.59 1.97
CA ILE A 53 0.09 6.66 2.99
C ILE A 53 0.59 5.25 2.67
N PRO A 54 1.44 4.61 3.51
CA PRO A 54 2.09 3.33 3.21
C PRO A 54 1.14 2.13 3.44
N CYS A 55 -0.05 2.18 2.84
CA CYS A 55 -1.05 1.13 2.91
C CYS A 55 -0.75 0.01 1.91
N THR A 56 -0.71 -1.24 2.39
CA THR A 56 -0.47 -2.43 1.56
C THR A 56 -1.74 -3.05 0.96
N GLY A 57 -2.92 -2.49 1.25
CA GLY A 57 -4.19 -2.98 0.73
C GLY A 57 -4.64 -4.34 1.30
N CYS A 58 -4.14 -4.76 2.45
CA CYS A 58 -4.45 -6.06 3.07
C CYS A 58 -5.91 -6.21 3.53
N ARG A 59 -6.67 -5.12 3.69
CA ARG A 59 -8.10 -5.03 3.99
C ARG A 59 -8.53 -5.48 5.40
N TYR A 60 -7.63 -5.81 6.32
CA TYR A 60 -7.99 -6.21 7.69
C TYR A 60 -8.76 -5.13 8.47
N CYS A 61 -8.63 -3.87 8.07
CA CYS A 61 -9.33 -2.72 8.65
C CYS A 61 -10.78 -2.54 8.17
N VAL A 62 -11.22 -3.27 7.12
CA VAL A 62 -12.52 -3.02 6.47
C VAL A 62 -13.67 -3.67 7.23
N ASP A 63 -13.53 -4.96 7.60
CA ASP A 63 -14.63 -5.75 8.16
C ASP A 63 -15.08 -5.25 9.54
N GLY A 64 -14.18 -4.64 10.32
CA GLY A 64 -14.47 -4.06 11.62
C GLY A 64 -14.97 -2.62 11.59
N CYS A 65 -15.06 -1.96 10.43
CA CYS A 65 -15.45 -0.56 10.36
C CYS A 65 -16.98 -0.39 10.46
N PRO A 66 -17.52 0.22 11.54
CA PRO A 66 -18.97 0.38 11.71
C PRO A 66 -19.57 1.33 10.67
N GLN A 67 -18.78 2.25 10.11
CA GLN A 67 -19.20 3.17 9.06
C GLN A 67 -18.99 2.57 7.65
N ARG A 68 -18.47 1.35 7.55
CA ARG A 68 -18.22 0.66 6.28
C ARG A 68 -17.35 1.48 5.31
N ILE A 69 -16.35 2.20 5.84
CA ILE A 69 -15.44 3.02 5.04
C ILE A 69 -14.49 2.07 4.28
N PRO A 70 -14.37 2.18 2.95
CA PRO A 70 -13.44 1.39 2.15
C PRO A 70 -12.02 1.98 2.26
N ILE A 71 -11.40 1.83 3.44
CA ILE A 71 -10.15 2.48 3.85
C ILE A 71 -9.01 2.28 2.84
N PRO A 72 -8.70 1.04 2.39
CA PRO A 72 -7.60 0.83 1.44
C PRO A 72 -7.83 1.50 0.09
N GLU A 73 -9.08 1.51 -0.40
CA GLU A 73 -9.45 2.15 -1.64
C GLU A 73 -9.28 3.67 -1.56
N PHE A 74 -9.66 4.27 -0.45
CA PHE A 74 -9.49 5.70 -0.22
C PHE A 74 -8.01 6.08 -0.10
N PHE A 75 -7.20 5.27 0.58
CA PHE A 75 -5.76 5.49 0.66
C PHE A 75 -5.07 5.34 -0.70
N SER A 76 -5.51 4.38 -1.52
CA SER A 76 -5.03 4.25 -2.90
C SER A 76 -5.38 5.49 -3.75
N LEU A 77 -6.60 6.00 -3.65
CA LEU A 77 -7.02 7.23 -4.33
C LEU A 77 -6.22 8.45 -3.89
N TYR A 78 -5.96 8.57 -2.59
CA TYR A 78 -5.17 9.65 -2.02
C TYR A 78 -3.72 9.60 -2.52
N ASN A 79 -3.09 8.41 -2.49
CA ASN A 79 -1.74 8.21 -3.02
C ASN A 79 -1.66 8.53 -4.52
N ASN A 80 -2.63 8.07 -5.30
CA ASN A 80 -2.70 8.38 -6.74
C ASN A 80 -2.88 9.87 -6.99
N GLN A 81 -3.70 10.55 -6.18
CA GLN A 81 -3.85 12.00 -6.26
C GLN A 81 -2.56 12.74 -5.89
N TYR A 82 -1.85 12.25 -4.87
CA TYR A 82 -0.57 12.81 -4.45
C TYR A 82 0.49 12.70 -5.56
N GLN A 83 0.56 11.53 -6.23
CA GLN A 83 1.53 11.26 -7.29
C GLN A 83 1.21 11.94 -8.62
N PHE A 84 -0.04 11.82 -9.07
CA PHE A 84 -0.42 12.15 -10.46
C PHE A 84 -1.28 13.40 -10.59
N ARG A 85 -1.84 13.91 -9.50
CA ARG A 85 -2.69 15.12 -9.45
C ARG A 85 -3.89 15.10 -10.42
N LEU A 86 -4.46 13.92 -10.67
CA LEU A 86 -5.62 13.72 -11.55
C LEU A 86 -6.94 13.91 -10.78
N PHE A 87 -7.09 15.03 -10.10
CA PHE A 87 -8.18 15.30 -9.16
C PHE A 87 -9.58 15.02 -9.70
N PRO A 88 -10.02 15.47 -10.91
CA PRO A 88 -11.37 15.21 -11.36
C PRO A 88 -11.71 13.73 -11.48
N ALA A 89 -10.79 12.91 -12.02
CA ALA A 89 -11.00 11.48 -12.15
C ALA A 89 -11.03 10.77 -10.79
N HIS A 90 -10.09 11.10 -9.91
CA HIS A 90 -10.02 10.52 -8.56
C HIS A 90 -11.22 10.92 -7.70
N ARG A 91 -11.67 12.18 -7.79
CA ARG A 91 -12.89 12.64 -7.11
C ARG A 91 -14.13 11.89 -7.60
N ASN A 92 -14.30 11.72 -8.89
CA ASN A 92 -15.44 10.97 -9.45
C ASN A 92 -15.45 9.53 -8.96
N TYR A 93 -14.28 8.88 -8.90
CA TYR A 93 -14.19 7.53 -8.37
C TYR A 93 -14.52 7.47 -6.87
N TYR A 94 -14.00 8.41 -6.08
CA TYR A 94 -14.35 8.56 -4.67
C TYR A 94 -15.86 8.71 -4.48
N MET A 95 -16.51 9.62 -5.22
CA MET A 95 -17.95 9.85 -5.16
C MET A 95 -18.77 8.61 -5.53
N ASN A 96 -18.30 7.79 -6.48
CA ASN A 96 -18.95 6.52 -6.82
C ASN A 96 -18.86 5.50 -5.68
N LEU A 97 -17.73 5.42 -4.99
CA LEU A 97 -17.57 4.55 -3.81
C LEU A 97 -18.49 4.98 -2.68
N THR A 98 -18.62 6.28 -2.43
CA THR A 98 -19.44 6.83 -1.32
C THR A 98 -20.96 6.68 -1.53
N GLN A 99 -21.40 6.26 -2.71
CA GLN A 99 -22.79 5.86 -2.92
C GLN A 99 -23.15 4.53 -2.21
N LYS A 100 -22.17 3.69 -1.93
CA LYS A 100 -22.35 2.34 -1.36
C LYS A 100 -21.69 2.18 0.00
N PHE A 101 -20.70 3.01 0.30
CA PHE A 101 -19.87 2.94 1.49
C PHE A 101 -19.84 4.29 2.21
N GLY A 102 -19.39 4.29 3.46
CA GLY A 102 -19.18 5.52 4.21
C GLY A 102 -18.09 6.40 3.58
N LYS A 103 -18.22 7.71 3.75
CA LYS A 103 -17.20 8.69 3.36
C LYS A 103 -16.02 8.65 4.33
N ALA A 104 -14.90 9.25 3.94
CA ALA A 104 -13.78 9.41 4.85
C ALA A 104 -14.15 10.28 6.06
N SER A 105 -14.97 11.31 5.87
CA SER A 105 -15.49 12.18 6.93
C SER A 105 -16.49 11.51 7.88
N ASP A 106 -17.07 10.34 7.53
CA ASP A 106 -17.95 9.59 8.40
C ASP A 106 -17.22 8.83 9.51
N CYS A 107 -15.88 8.92 9.55
CA CYS A 107 -15.06 8.24 10.54
C CYS A 107 -15.39 8.75 11.96
N ILE A 108 -15.86 7.83 12.81
CA ILE A 108 -16.20 8.10 14.23
C ILE A 108 -15.01 7.91 15.19
N ALA A 109 -13.82 7.72 14.67
CA ALA A 109 -12.58 7.55 15.44
C ALA A 109 -12.64 6.41 16.50
N CYS A 110 -13.29 5.28 16.18
CA CYS A 110 -13.46 4.15 17.13
C CYS A 110 -12.17 3.33 17.34
N GLY A 111 -11.15 3.46 16.50
CA GLY A 111 -9.84 2.79 16.63
C GLY A 111 -9.78 1.36 16.12
N GLN A 112 -10.89 0.66 15.88
CA GLN A 112 -10.89 -0.76 15.49
C GLN A 112 -10.01 -1.06 14.27
N CYS A 113 -10.00 -0.17 13.28
CA CYS A 113 -9.19 -0.33 12.07
C CYS A 113 -7.68 -0.25 12.36
N GLU A 114 -7.26 0.56 13.33
CA GLU A 114 -5.86 0.73 13.71
C GLU A 114 -5.34 -0.49 14.50
N GLU A 115 -6.17 -1.10 15.34
CA GLU A 115 -5.83 -2.33 16.08
C GLU A 115 -5.51 -3.50 15.15
N HIS A 116 -6.18 -3.56 13.98
CA HIS A 116 -6.00 -4.64 13.01
C HIS A 116 -4.99 -4.30 11.89
N CYS A 117 -4.41 -3.10 11.91
CA CYS A 117 -3.48 -2.68 10.87
C CYS A 117 -2.07 -3.26 11.08
N PRO A 118 -1.58 -4.21 10.24
CA PRO A 118 -0.23 -4.76 10.41
C PRO A 118 0.88 -3.76 10.04
N GLN A 119 0.51 -2.66 9.40
CA GLN A 119 1.43 -1.55 9.07
C GLN A 119 1.42 -0.45 10.13
N HIS A 120 0.61 -0.58 11.18
CA HIS A 120 0.47 0.42 12.25
C HIS A 120 0.22 1.84 11.75
N ILE A 121 -0.57 1.97 10.68
CA ILE A 121 -0.95 3.27 10.12
C ILE A 121 -1.92 3.95 11.07
N ALA A 122 -1.72 5.25 11.34
CA ALA A 122 -2.68 6.10 12.05
C ALA A 122 -3.88 6.41 11.13
N ILE A 123 -4.73 5.38 10.91
CA ILE A 123 -5.81 5.37 9.90
C ILE A 123 -6.78 6.54 10.11
N ILE A 124 -7.11 6.86 11.35
CA ILE A 124 -8.04 7.95 11.69
C ILE A 124 -7.48 9.28 11.19
N GLU A 125 -6.20 9.55 11.42
CA GLU A 125 -5.56 10.79 10.97
C GLU A 125 -5.41 10.83 9.43
N GLU A 126 -5.11 9.70 8.81
CA GLU A 126 -5.02 9.63 7.37
C GLU A 126 -6.40 9.79 6.69
N LEU A 127 -7.48 9.28 7.28
CA LEU A 127 -8.84 9.52 6.79
C LEU A 127 -9.25 11.00 6.87
N LYS A 128 -8.78 11.75 7.86
CA LYS A 128 -8.99 13.22 7.90
C LYS A 128 -8.34 13.92 6.71
N LYS A 129 -7.12 13.50 6.33
CA LYS A 129 -6.44 14.04 5.13
C LYS A 129 -7.21 13.69 3.85
N VAL A 130 -7.67 12.45 3.74
CA VAL A 130 -8.52 12.01 2.61
C VAL A 130 -9.79 12.84 2.53
N ALA A 131 -10.49 13.03 3.66
CA ALA A 131 -11.69 13.87 3.73
C ALA A 131 -11.41 15.32 3.32
N GLY A 132 -10.29 15.90 3.76
CA GLY A 132 -9.88 17.24 3.36
C GLY A 132 -9.66 17.41 1.86
N VAL A 133 -9.32 16.33 1.14
CA VAL A 133 -9.12 16.36 -0.31
C VAL A 133 -10.41 16.06 -1.09
N PHE A 134 -11.19 15.08 -0.65
CA PHE A 134 -12.30 14.55 -1.46
C PHE A 134 -13.69 14.92 -0.97
N ASP A 135 -13.89 15.17 0.34
CA ASP A 135 -15.18 15.57 0.93
C ASP A 135 -15.35 17.10 0.99
N GLY A 136 -14.26 17.87 0.84
CA GLY A 136 -14.32 19.32 0.70
C GLY A 136 -15.04 19.77 -0.58
N GLU A 137 -15.81 20.85 -0.51
CA GLU A 137 -16.49 21.47 -1.66
C GLU A 137 -15.51 22.06 -2.68
#